data_161e8129280f93b5123710d98ab9e7f8
#
_entry.id   161e8129280f93b5123710d98ab9e7f8
#
_cell.length_a   1.000
_cell.length_b   1.000
_cell.length_c   1.000
_cell.angle_alpha   90.00
_cell.angle_beta   90.00
_cell.angle_gamma   90.00
#
_symmetry.space_group_name_H-M   'P 1'
#
loop_
_entity.id
_entity.type
_entity.pdbx_description
1 polymer ?
#
loop_
_entity_poly.entity_id
_entity_poly.type
_entity_poly.pdbx_seq_one_letter_code
_entity_poly.pdbx_strand_id
1 'polypeptide(L)'
;MTTTTVGAIVEIENTAGSALPITALTKANPGVATSAGHGLANGDWVRLSVTSGMAQLDGQVCRIANITTDTFELEGIDTSSYSDWESGGGSAYEITAWYAFTSATDVDVPNASPTELNATKLIHTTTVNKYGLSGAAAGSVSVHDEPQTNALRKLRSLSNSDVVAFRATWNDGSIKGFGAVTAYSGGFSAQGNSIMTGSVPIAVQGTWGIVDYAS
;
A
#
# COMPACT_ATOMS: atom_id res chain seq x y z
N MET A 1 -21.47 -7.36 -9.58
CA MET A 1 -21.69 -5.91 -9.80
C MET A 1 -20.48 -5.36 -10.50
N THR A 2 -20.64 -4.53 -11.51
CA THR A 2 -19.51 -3.84 -12.15
C THR A 2 -19.31 -2.52 -11.42
N THR A 3 -18.21 -2.38 -10.72
CA THR A 3 -17.86 -1.13 -10.02
C THR A 3 -17.46 -0.09 -11.06
N THR A 4 -18.11 1.07 -11.04
CA THR A 4 -17.74 2.18 -11.92
C THR A 4 -16.67 3.01 -11.23
N THR A 5 -15.65 3.43 -11.98
CA THR A 5 -14.57 4.30 -11.48
C THR A 5 -14.99 5.76 -11.29
N VAL A 6 -16.20 6.12 -11.72
CA VAL A 6 -16.73 7.49 -11.56
C VAL A 6 -16.96 7.76 -10.08
N GLY A 7 -16.27 8.78 -9.54
CA GLY A 7 -16.36 9.15 -8.13
C GLY A 7 -15.34 8.44 -7.21
N ALA A 8 -14.39 7.68 -7.76
CA ALA A 8 -13.28 7.14 -6.97
C ALA A 8 -12.41 8.29 -6.43
N ILE A 9 -12.00 8.17 -5.16
CA ILE A 9 -11.12 9.14 -4.50
C ILE A 9 -9.81 8.42 -4.20
N VAL A 10 -8.70 8.99 -4.67
CA VAL A 10 -7.35 8.54 -4.32
C VAL A 10 -6.74 9.52 -3.34
N GLU A 11 -6.13 8.99 -2.30
CA GLU A 11 -5.53 9.78 -1.25
C GLU A 11 -4.13 9.28 -0.94
N ILE A 12 -3.27 10.21 -0.51
CA ILE A 12 -1.92 9.93 -0.03
C ILE A 12 -1.81 10.32 1.45
N GLU A 13 -1.01 9.57 2.19
CA GLU A 13 -0.64 9.87 3.57
C GLU A 13 -0.10 11.30 3.69
N ASN A 14 -0.73 12.11 4.51
CA ASN A 14 -0.22 13.43 4.87
C ASN A 14 0.70 13.35 6.08
N THR A 15 0.19 12.80 7.18
CA THR A 15 0.87 12.77 8.47
C THR A 15 0.81 11.36 9.05
N ALA A 16 1.97 10.83 9.40
CA ALA A 16 2.08 9.64 10.23
C ALA A 16 2.25 10.04 11.70
N GLY A 17 1.68 9.26 12.58
CA GLY A 17 1.91 9.33 14.02
C GLY A 17 3.31 8.87 14.41
N SER A 18 3.57 8.84 15.71
CA SER A 18 4.81 8.28 16.26
C SER A 18 4.87 6.77 16.02
N ALA A 19 6.09 6.23 15.98
CA ALA A 19 6.30 4.79 15.91
C ALA A 19 5.68 4.09 17.12
N LEU A 20 4.82 3.11 16.87
CA LEU A 20 4.23 2.21 17.84
C LEU A 20 4.98 0.87 17.77
N PRO A 21 5.89 0.57 18.70
CA PRO A 21 6.67 -0.66 18.64
C PRO A 21 5.79 -1.89 18.75
N ILE A 22 5.97 -2.84 17.85
CA ILE A 22 5.27 -4.13 17.87
C ILE A 22 6.14 -5.14 18.60
N THR A 23 5.67 -5.62 19.74
CA THR A 23 6.42 -6.59 20.58
C THR A 23 6.13 -8.03 20.18
N ALA A 24 4.93 -8.30 19.67
CA ALA A 24 4.53 -9.61 19.16
C ALA A 24 3.52 -9.48 18.02
N LEU A 25 3.50 -10.46 17.14
CA LEU A 25 2.52 -10.59 16.07
C LEU A 25 2.20 -12.06 15.86
N THR A 26 0.91 -12.38 15.83
CA THR A 26 0.45 -13.77 15.70
C THR A 26 0.49 -14.25 14.27
N LYS A 27 0.64 -15.57 14.08
CA LYS A 27 0.42 -16.25 12.79
C LYS A 27 -1.05 -16.68 12.74
N ALA A 28 -1.91 -15.79 12.27
CA ALA A 28 -3.36 -15.98 12.25
C ALA A 28 -4.01 -15.26 11.06
N ASN A 29 -5.28 -15.51 10.84
CA ASN A 29 -6.09 -14.82 9.84
C ASN A 29 -7.35 -14.24 10.52
N PRO A 30 -7.41 -12.91 10.75
CA PRO A 30 -6.36 -11.92 10.55
C PRO A 30 -5.23 -12.01 11.59
N GLY A 31 -4.07 -11.43 11.27
CA GLY A 31 -2.95 -11.30 12.20
C GLY A 31 -3.26 -10.32 13.33
N VAL A 32 -2.82 -10.62 14.57
CA VAL A 32 -2.98 -9.74 15.74
C VAL A 32 -1.62 -9.23 16.18
N ALA A 33 -1.47 -7.91 16.20
CA ALA A 33 -0.28 -7.23 16.69
C ALA A 33 -0.44 -6.83 18.16
N THR A 34 0.67 -6.92 18.91
CA THR A 34 0.75 -6.44 20.30
C THR A 34 1.65 -5.21 20.37
N SER A 35 1.10 -4.11 20.85
CA SER A 35 1.80 -2.83 21.06
C SER A 35 1.19 -2.15 22.29
N ALA A 36 1.95 -2.09 23.37
CA ALA A 36 1.44 -1.60 24.65
C ALA A 36 1.01 -0.13 24.59
N GLY A 37 -0.22 0.13 25.03
CA GLY A 37 -0.76 1.49 25.13
C GLY A 37 -0.81 2.26 23.81
N HIS A 38 -1.07 1.59 22.70
CA HIS A 38 -0.99 2.15 21.35
C HIS A 38 -1.96 3.31 21.05
N GLY A 39 -3.09 3.41 21.79
CA GLY A 39 -4.03 4.53 21.66
C GLY A 39 -4.85 4.60 20.37
N LEU A 40 -4.74 3.59 19.50
CA LEU A 40 -5.46 3.52 18.23
C LEU A 40 -6.95 3.23 18.44
N ALA A 41 -7.78 3.57 17.45
CA ALA A 41 -9.22 3.28 17.41
C ALA A 41 -9.57 2.32 16.25
N ASN A 42 -10.70 1.59 16.38
CA ASN A 42 -11.19 0.74 15.28
C ASN A 42 -11.44 1.59 14.03
N GLY A 43 -10.92 1.12 12.89
CA GLY A 43 -11.03 1.83 11.62
C GLY A 43 -9.85 2.74 11.30
N ASP A 44 -8.93 2.94 12.25
CA ASP A 44 -7.69 3.66 11.96
C ASP A 44 -6.84 2.91 10.93
N TRP A 45 -6.00 3.66 10.23
CA TRP A 45 -5.08 3.13 9.25
C TRP A 45 -3.66 3.17 9.78
N VAL A 46 -2.95 2.07 9.58
CA VAL A 46 -1.54 1.98 9.96
C VAL A 46 -0.70 1.55 8.78
N ARG A 47 0.52 2.07 8.73
CA ARG A 47 1.60 1.59 7.88
C ARG A 47 2.60 0.85 8.73
N LEU A 48 2.95 -0.36 8.31
CA LEU A 48 3.91 -1.21 8.99
C LEU A 48 5.32 -0.96 8.46
N SER A 49 6.29 -0.97 9.34
CA SER A 49 7.71 -1.01 9.00
C SER A 49 8.36 -2.13 9.76
N VAL A 50 8.86 -3.12 9.03
CA VAL A 50 9.39 -4.37 9.59
C VAL A 50 10.85 -4.51 9.20
N THR A 51 11.71 -4.69 10.18
CA THR A 51 13.16 -4.82 10.00
C THR A 51 13.64 -6.26 10.17
N SER A 52 12.87 -7.11 10.89
CA SER A 52 13.19 -8.52 11.09
C SER A 52 11.93 -9.35 11.35
N GLY A 53 12.00 -10.65 11.12
CA GLY A 53 10.90 -11.59 11.30
C GLY A 53 9.96 -11.64 10.11
N MET A 54 8.72 -11.18 10.23
CA MET A 54 7.69 -11.17 9.18
C MET A 54 7.92 -10.08 8.13
N ALA A 55 9.02 -10.17 7.37
CA ALA A 55 9.41 -9.19 6.36
C ALA A 55 8.33 -8.95 5.27
N GLN A 56 7.39 -9.88 5.10
CA GLN A 56 6.26 -9.75 4.16
C GLN A 56 5.32 -8.58 4.52
N LEU A 57 5.37 -8.11 5.77
CA LEU A 57 4.56 -6.98 6.25
C LEU A 57 5.23 -5.63 6.06
N ASP A 58 6.50 -5.59 5.65
CA ASP A 58 7.21 -4.32 5.49
C ASP A 58 6.58 -3.45 4.40
N GLY A 59 6.30 -2.21 4.75
CA GLY A 59 5.63 -1.25 3.86
C GLY A 59 4.13 -1.50 3.65
N GLN A 60 3.54 -2.52 4.30
CA GLN A 60 2.10 -2.76 4.17
C GLN A 60 1.28 -1.70 4.90
N VAL A 61 0.13 -1.39 4.30
CA VAL A 61 -0.86 -0.46 4.84
C VAL A 61 -2.16 -1.21 5.03
N CYS A 62 -2.71 -1.15 6.24
CA CYS A 62 -3.96 -1.81 6.56
C CYS A 62 -4.82 -0.97 7.51
N ARG A 63 -6.12 -1.23 7.48
CA ARG A 63 -7.06 -0.77 8.49
C ARG A 63 -6.97 -1.72 9.68
N ILE A 64 -7.22 -1.23 10.88
CA ILE A 64 -7.20 -2.03 12.09
C ILE A 64 -8.59 -2.22 12.68
N ALA A 65 -8.77 -3.36 13.33
CA ALA A 65 -10.02 -3.75 13.96
C ALA A 65 -9.76 -4.45 15.31
N ASN A 66 -10.84 -4.77 16.01
CA ASN A 66 -10.84 -5.58 17.25
C ASN A 66 -9.76 -5.17 18.25
N ILE A 67 -9.67 -3.86 18.51
CA ILE A 67 -8.66 -3.31 19.40
C ILE A 67 -8.94 -3.60 20.87
N THR A 68 -7.85 -3.80 21.62
CA THR A 68 -7.81 -3.76 23.08
C THR A 68 -6.84 -2.65 23.51
N THR A 69 -6.51 -2.56 24.80
CA THR A 69 -5.51 -1.61 25.29
C THR A 69 -4.14 -1.82 24.65
N ASP A 70 -3.76 -3.06 24.39
CA ASP A 70 -2.40 -3.43 23.99
C ASP A 70 -2.34 -4.26 22.72
N THR A 71 -3.49 -4.57 22.09
CA THR A 71 -3.53 -5.36 20.84
C THR A 71 -4.49 -4.78 19.83
N PHE A 72 -4.19 -5.02 18.55
CA PHE A 72 -5.07 -4.70 17.41
C PHE A 72 -4.93 -5.74 16.30
N GLU A 73 -6.00 -5.99 15.59
CA GLU A 73 -6.00 -6.87 14.41
C GLU A 73 -5.63 -6.07 13.16
N LEU A 74 -4.82 -6.70 12.30
CA LEU A 74 -4.51 -6.22 10.95
C LEU A 74 -5.63 -6.71 10.01
N GLU A 75 -6.65 -5.90 9.83
CA GLU A 75 -7.85 -6.30 9.09
C GLU A 75 -7.51 -6.80 7.68
N GLY A 76 -7.96 -8.01 7.37
CA GLY A 76 -7.78 -8.65 6.07
C GLY A 76 -6.38 -9.16 5.75
N ILE A 77 -5.43 -9.08 6.69
CA ILE A 77 -4.07 -9.60 6.49
C ILE A 77 -3.95 -10.99 7.12
N ASP A 78 -3.74 -11.99 6.27
CA ASP A 78 -3.45 -13.37 6.68
C ASP A 78 -1.95 -13.55 6.88
N THR A 79 -1.55 -13.70 8.14
CA THR A 79 -0.15 -13.93 8.55
C THR A 79 0.15 -15.39 8.87
N SER A 80 -0.79 -16.32 8.68
CA SER A 80 -0.68 -17.73 9.08
C SER A 80 0.50 -18.46 8.44
N SER A 81 0.87 -18.06 7.22
CA SER A 81 1.95 -18.66 6.44
C SER A 81 3.27 -17.88 6.51
N TYR A 82 3.32 -16.77 7.25
CA TYR A 82 4.51 -15.92 7.33
C TYR A 82 5.57 -16.51 8.27
N SER A 83 6.77 -15.92 8.22
CA SER A 83 7.85 -16.22 9.18
C SER A 83 7.42 -15.91 10.61
N ASP A 84 8.15 -16.40 11.60
CA ASP A 84 7.87 -16.03 12.98
C ASP A 84 8.22 -14.54 13.23
N TRP A 85 7.43 -13.89 14.09
CA TRP A 85 7.73 -12.53 14.49
C TRP A 85 8.94 -12.51 15.45
N GLU A 86 9.85 -11.57 15.21
CA GLU A 86 10.94 -11.28 16.14
C GLU A 86 10.58 -10.08 17.01
N SER A 87 10.72 -10.21 18.32
CA SER A 87 10.42 -9.12 19.24
C SER A 87 11.28 -7.89 18.95
N GLY A 88 10.61 -6.73 18.77
CA GLY A 88 11.28 -5.51 18.33
C GLY A 88 11.56 -5.46 16.81
N GLY A 89 11.06 -6.43 16.05
CA GLY A 89 11.27 -6.54 14.61
C GLY A 89 10.54 -5.51 13.76
N GLY A 90 9.75 -4.61 14.35
CA GLY A 90 9.06 -3.57 13.59
C GLY A 90 8.16 -2.66 14.42
N SER A 91 7.58 -1.70 13.73
CA SER A 91 6.65 -0.72 14.30
C SER A 91 5.48 -0.47 13.36
N ALA A 92 4.37 -0.05 13.95
CA ALA A 92 3.25 0.53 13.22
C ALA A 92 3.30 2.05 13.30
N TYR A 93 2.87 2.71 12.24
CA TYR A 93 2.71 4.16 12.18
C TYR A 93 1.27 4.46 11.84
N GLU A 94 0.54 5.10 12.76
CA GLU A 94 -0.82 5.55 12.49
C GLU A 94 -0.82 6.62 11.41
N ILE A 95 -1.77 6.54 10.48
CA ILE A 95 -1.96 7.55 9.45
C ILE A 95 -3.09 8.47 9.91
N THR A 96 -2.71 9.61 10.47
CA THR A 96 -3.65 10.53 11.12
C THR A 96 -4.35 11.47 10.15
N ALA A 97 -3.82 11.65 8.95
CA ALA A 97 -4.42 12.53 7.95
C ALA A 97 -4.07 12.10 6.52
N TRP A 98 -4.98 12.37 5.59
CA TRP A 98 -4.88 12.05 4.18
C TRP A 98 -5.05 13.30 3.31
N TYR A 99 -4.35 13.34 2.19
CA TYR A 99 -4.57 14.33 1.14
C TYR A 99 -5.17 13.67 -0.10
N ALA A 100 -6.36 14.11 -0.48
CA ALA A 100 -7.00 13.64 -1.71
C ALA A 100 -6.34 14.23 -2.96
N PHE A 101 -6.20 13.40 -3.99
CA PHE A 101 -5.87 13.84 -5.35
C PHE A 101 -7.15 14.34 -6.04
N THR A 102 -7.53 15.59 -5.80
CA THR A 102 -8.76 16.18 -6.35
C THR A 102 -8.73 16.29 -7.87
N SER A 103 -7.54 16.25 -8.46
CA SER A 103 -7.30 16.33 -9.89
C SER A 103 -6.95 15.00 -10.54
N ALA A 104 -7.12 13.86 -9.84
CA ALA A 104 -6.89 12.55 -10.41
C ALA A 104 -7.89 12.24 -11.55
N THR A 105 -7.36 11.79 -12.68
CA THR A 105 -8.15 11.43 -13.87
C THR A 105 -8.15 9.93 -14.11
N ASP A 106 -7.11 9.25 -13.67
CA ASP A 106 -6.96 7.81 -13.83
C ASP A 106 -6.06 7.24 -12.74
N VAL A 107 -6.32 6.00 -12.33
CA VAL A 107 -5.54 5.27 -11.34
C VAL A 107 -5.32 3.87 -11.86
N ASP A 108 -4.08 3.58 -12.18
CA ASP A 108 -3.64 2.24 -12.55
C ASP A 108 -2.76 1.67 -11.44
N VAL A 109 -3.27 0.65 -10.77
CA VAL A 109 -2.57 -0.07 -9.70
C VAL A 109 -2.54 -1.55 -10.07
N PRO A 110 -1.56 -1.99 -10.85
CA PRO A 110 -1.47 -3.36 -11.31
C PRO A 110 -1.10 -4.32 -10.17
N ASN A 111 -1.54 -5.56 -10.30
CA ASN A 111 -1.03 -6.64 -9.47
C ASN A 111 0.39 -7.01 -9.90
N ALA A 112 1.25 -7.32 -8.92
CA ALA A 112 2.55 -7.91 -9.19
C ALA A 112 2.38 -9.29 -9.84
N SER A 113 2.97 -9.48 -11.01
CA SER A 113 2.99 -10.78 -11.67
C SER A 113 4.29 -11.51 -11.35
N PRO A 114 4.22 -12.80 -10.97
CA PRO A 114 5.43 -13.59 -10.76
C PRO A 114 6.16 -13.79 -12.10
N THR A 115 7.49 -13.74 -12.05
CA THR A 115 8.32 -13.99 -13.22
C THR A 115 8.28 -15.47 -13.60
N GLU A 116 7.98 -15.78 -14.86
CA GLU A 116 8.07 -17.15 -15.36
C GLU A 116 9.53 -17.58 -15.53
N LEU A 117 9.85 -18.74 -14.99
CA LEU A 117 11.15 -19.38 -15.08
C LEU A 117 11.00 -20.68 -15.89
N ASN A 118 11.74 -20.81 -16.97
CA ASN A 118 11.80 -22.07 -17.72
C ASN A 118 12.58 -23.12 -16.90
N ALA A 119 11.86 -24.15 -16.45
CA ALA A 119 12.38 -25.28 -15.69
C ALA A 119 12.41 -26.58 -16.52
N THR A 120 12.38 -26.47 -17.84
CA THR A 120 12.40 -27.63 -18.76
C THR A 120 13.73 -28.35 -18.67
N LYS A 121 13.71 -29.64 -18.43
CA LYS A 121 14.88 -30.54 -18.49
C LYS A 121 14.88 -31.31 -19.80
N LEU A 122 16.05 -31.82 -20.22
CA LEU A 122 16.19 -32.61 -21.46
C LEU A 122 15.29 -33.88 -21.51
N ILE A 123 14.88 -34.37 -20.36
CA ILE A 123 13.97 -35.54 -20.25
C ILE A 123 12.50 -35.15 -20.51
N HIS A 124 12.16 -33.87 -20.51
CA HIS A 124 10.78 -33.41 -20.70
C HIS A 124 10.44 -33.38 -22.20
N THR A 125 9.27 -33.88 -22.55
CA THR A 125 8.72 -33.81 -23.92
C THR A 125 7.89 -32.55 -24.15
N THR A 126 7.61 -31.78 -23.07
CA THR A 126 6.87 -30.52 -23.10
C THR A 126 7.58 -29.47 -22.25
N THR A 127 7.37 -28.20 -22.56
CA THR A 127 7.92 -27.09 -21.78
C THR A 127 7.33 -27.07 -20.37
N VAL A 128 8.19 -26.98 -19.36
CA VAL A 128 7.81 -26.85 -17.96
C VAL A 128 8.24 -25.48 -17.48
N ASN A 129 7.27 -24.66 -17.10
CA ASN A 129 7.50 -23.34 -16.50
C ASN A 129 7.21 -23.40 -15.00
N LYS A 130 7.98 -22.67 -14.23
CA LYS A 130 7.75 -22.38 -12.80
C LYS A 130 7.67 -20.89 -12.61
N TYR A 131 6.98 -20.47 -11.57
CA TYR A 131 6.93 -19.06 -11.19
C TYR A 131 8.03 -18.78 -10.16
N GLY A 132 8.75 -17.69 -10.39
CA GLY A 132 9.76 -17.14 -9.49
C GLY A 132 9.17 -16.07 -8.56
N LEU A 133 10.04 -15.19 -8.09
CA LEU A 133 9.62 -14.04 -7.28
C LEU A 133 8.72 -13.10 -8.10
N SER A 134 7.68 -12.58 -7.46
CA SER A 134 6.91 -11.47 -8.03
C SER A 134 7.76 -10.22 -8.03
N GLY A 135 7.82 -9.53 -9.16
CA GLY A 135 8.41 -8.19 -9.22
C GLY A 135 7.57 -7.19 -8.43
N ALA A 136 8.16 -6.02 -8.11
CA ALA A 136 7.38 -4.92 -7.58
C ALA A 136 6.32 -4.50 -8.60
N ALA A 137 5.07 -4.30 -8.14
CA ALA A 137 4.02 -3.79 -9.00
C ALA A 137 4.29 -2.31 -9.26
N ALA A 138 4.37 -1.93 -10.53
CA ALA A 138 4.53 -0.55 -10.96
C ALA A 138 3.21 -0.05 -11.53
N GLY A 139 2.67 0.99 -10.95
CA GLY A 139 1.45 1.65 -11.38
C GLY A 139 1.63 3.15 -11.57
N SER A 140 0.55 3.84 -11.83
CA SER A 140 0.57 5.30 -11.92
C SER A 140 -0.77 5.92 -11.56
N VAL A 141 -0.73 7.13 -11.05
CA VAL A 141 -1.88 8.02 -10.93
C VAL A 141 -1.71 9.15 -11.92
N SER A 142 -2.63 9.25 -12.87
CA SER A 142 -2.70 10.38 -13.80
C SER A 142 -3.47 11.52 -13.15
N VAL A 143 -2.92 12.73 -13.21
CA VAL A 143 -3.52 13.92 -12.60
C VAL A 143 -3.52 15.07 -13.60
N HIS A 144 -4.54 15.93 -13.53
CA HIS A 144 -4.39 17.28 -14.08
C HIS A 144 -3.39 18.04 -13.20
N ASP A 145 -2.43 18.73 -13.80
CA ASP A 145 -1.43 19.46 -13.02
C ASP A 145 -2.03 20.71 -12.40
N GLU A 146 -2.37 20.56 -11.14
CA GLU A 146 -2.77 21.65 -10.26
C GLU A 146 -1.67 21.83 -9.20
N PRO A 147 -0.62 22.64 -9.47
CA PRO A 147 0.59 22.70 -8.64
C PRO A 147 0.33 23.15 -7.20
N GLN A 148 -0.85 23.61 -6.90
CA GLN A 148 -1.26 24.09 -5.58
C GLN A 148 -1.93 23.02 -4.70
N THR A 149 -2.26 21.84 -5.23
CA THR A 149 -2.90 20.78 -4.41
C THR A 149 -1.94 20.23 -3.36
N ASN A 150 -2.46 19.99 -2.17
CA ASN A 150 -1.65 19.49 -1.04
C ASN A 150 -1.04 18.13 -1.33
N ALA A 151 -1.76 17.26 -2.04
CA ALA A 151 -1.27 15.95 -2.45
C ALA A 151 -0.02 16.05 -3.34
N LEU A 152 -0.01 16.91 -4.37
CA LEU A 152 1.14 17.12 -5.24
C LEU A 152 2.31 17.79 -4.51
N ARG A 153 2.02 18.70 -3.58
CA ARG A 153 3.07 19.29 -2.72
C ARG A 153 3.72 18.23 -1.84
N LYS A 154 2.93 17.34 -1.23
CA LYS A 154 3.43 16.23 -0.44
C LYS A 154 4.34 15.33 -1.28
N LEU A 155 3.90 14.93 -2.48
CA LEU A 155 4.70 14.11 -3.40
C LEU A 155 6.07 14.74 -3.73
N ARG A 156 6.10 16.05 -3.97
CA ARG A 156 7.35 16.78 -4.27
C ARG A 156 8.30 16.88 -3.07
N SER A 157 7.80 16.71 -1.86
CA SER A 157 8.61 16.74 -0.63
C SER A 157 9.19 15.38 -0.25
N LEU A 158 8.76 14.30 -0.92
CA LEU A 158 9.23 12.94 -0.62
C LEU A 158 10.57 12.68 -1.29
N SER A 159 11.42 11.92 -0.61
CA SER A 159 12.61 11.34 -1.23
C SER A 159 12.25 10.02 -1.92
N ASN A 160 13.05 9.63 -2.92
CA ASN A 160 12.78 8.45 -3.75
C ASN A 160 12.78 7.10 -2.98
N SER A 161 13.10 7.12 -1.71
CA SER A 161 13.13 5.94 -0.83
C SER A 161 12.02 5.93 0.22
N ASP A 162 11.24 7.00 0.32
CA ASP A 162 10.20 7.08 1.34
C ASP A 162 9.00 6.22 0.95
N VAL A 163 8.67 5.24 1.80
CA VAL A 163 7.44 4.48 1.67
C VAL A 163 6.31 5.30 2.27
N VAL A 164 5.31 5.59 1.47
CA VAL A 164 4.11 6.31 1.87
C VAL A 164 2.87 5.49 1.63
N ALA A 165 1.85 5.72 2.42
CA ALA A 165 0.57 5.05 2.25
C ALA A 165 -0.29 5.77 1.21
N PHE A 166 -0.95 4.96 0.41
CA PHE A 166 -2.03 5.37 -0.48
C PHE A 166 -3.30 4.62 -0.11
N ARG A 167 -4.43 5.25 -0.31
CA ARG A 167 -5.71 4.56 -0.32
C ARG A 167 -6.57 5.06 -1.48
N ALA A 168 -7.35 4.14 -2.04
CA ALA A 168 -8.34 4.44 -3.05
C ALA A 168 -9.70 3.99 -2.55
N THR A 169 -10.67 4.90 -2.56
CA THR A 169 -12.05 4.63 -2.17
C THR A 169 -12.91 4.68 -3.42
N TRP A 170 -13.68 3.63 -3.67
CA TRP A 170 -14.59 3.56 -4.80
C TRP A 170 -16.00 3.98 -4.43
N ASN A 171 -16.81 4.19 -5.45
CA ASN A 171 -18.18 4.67 -5.30
C ASN A 171 -19.14 3.66 -4.63
N ASP A 172 -18.75 2.38 -4.58
CA ASP A 172 -19.47 1.32 -3.86
C ASP A 172 -19.10 1.23 -2.37
N GLY A 173 -18.23 2.13 -1.90
CA GLY A 173 -17.72 2.16 -0.54
C GLY A 173 -16.53 1.23 -0.29
N SER A 174 -16.11 0.44 -1.28
CA SER A 174 -14.90 -0.38 -1.12
C SER A 174 -13.65 0.51 -1.05
N ILE A 175 -12.73 0.15 -0.16
CA ILE A 175 -11.49 0.90 0.08
C ILE A 175 -10.31 -0.04 -0.11
N LYS A 176 -9.30 0.39 -0.82
CA LYS A 176 -8.03 -0.33 -0.95
C LYS A 176 -6.89 0.53 -0.43
N GLY A 177 -6.10 -0.03 0.48
CA GLY A 177 -4.90 0.62 1.01
C GLY A 177 -3.64 -0.10 0.54
N PHE A 178 -2.59 0.64 0.24
CA PHE A 178 -1.29 0.09 -0.13
C PHE A 178 -0.15 1.04 0.21
N GLY A 179 1.02 0.48 0.54
CA GLY A 179 2.26 1.24 0.68
C GLY A 179 3.01 1.29 -0.64
N ALA A 180 3.55 2.43 -0.99
CA ALA A 180 4.32 2.58 -2.20
C ALA A 180 5.45 3.60 -2.07
N VAL A 181 6.50 3.39 -2.85
CA VAL A 181 7.52 4.40 -3.12
C VAL A 181 7.14 5.13 -4.39
N THR A 182 7.25 6.43 -4.39
CA THR A 182 6.97 7.26 -5.57
C THR A 182 8.18 8.11 -5.91
N ALA A 183 8.47 8.24 -7.20
CA ALA A 183 9.53 9.08 -7.74
C ALA A 183 8.92 10.22 -8.57
N TYR A 184 8.03 10.99 -7.98
CA TYR A 184 7.40 12.10 -8.67
C TYR A 184 8.36 13.28 -8.82
N SER A 185 8.85 13.52 -10.03
CA SER A 185 9.77 14.62 -10.35
C SER A 185 9.08 15.94 -10.72
N GLY A 186 7.75 16.00 -10.68
CA GLY A 186 6.99 17.19 -11.06
C GLY A 186 6.92 17.43 -12.58
N GLY A 187 7.22 16.42 -13.38
CA GLY A 187 7.08 16.50 -14.83
C GLY A 187 5.61 16.57 -15.25
N PHE A 188 5.31 17.44 -16.18
CA PHE A 188 3.99 17.57 -16.79
C PHE A 188 4.10 17.74 -18.30
N SER A 189 3.03 17.37 -18.98
CA SER A 189 2.89 17.53 -20.43
C SER A 189 1.79 18.56 -20.70
N ALA A 190 2.15 19.55 -21.51
CA ALA A 190 1.20 20.58 -21.97
C ALA A 190 1.30 20.73 -23.49
N GLN A 191 0.17 20.64 -24.16
CA GLN A 191 0.06 20.98 -25.58
C GLN A 191 -0.85 22.20 -25.73
N GLY A 192 -0.64 23.01 -26.73
CA GLY A 192 -1.51 24.15 -27.01
C GLY A 192 -2.97 23.70 -27.07
N ASN A 193 -3.84 24.35 -26.31
CA ASN A 193 -5.27 24.05 -26.21
C ASN A 193 -5.65 22.74 -25.49
N SER A 194 -4.77 22.21 -24.61
CA SER A 194 -5.06 21.05 -23.75
C SER A 194 -4.80 21.36 -22.27
N ILE A 195 -5.46 20.61 -21.39
CA ILE A 195 -5.20 20.67 -19.95
C ILE A 195 -3.83 20.04 -19.68
N MET A 196 -3.04 20.65 -18.81
CA MET A 196 -1.78 20.08 -18.35
C MET A 196 -2.03 18.79 -17.59
N THR A 197 -1.33 17.74 -17.98
CA THR A 197 -1.43 16.44 -17.32
C THR A 197 -0.08 15.98 -16.79
N GLY A 198 -0.08 15.40 -15.62
CA GLY A 198 1.09 14.76 -15.00
C GLY A 198 0.80 13.29 -14.68
N SER A 199 1.84 12.49 -14.59
CA SER A 199 1.74 11.11 -14.11
C SER A 199 2.61 10.93 -12.88
N VAL A 200 2.02 10.39 -11.82
CA VAL A 200 2.70 10.04 -10.57
C VAL A 200 3.02 8.55 -10.64
N PRO A 201 4.28 8.17 -10.86
CA PRO A 201 4.67 6.76 -10.85
C PRO A 201 4.58 6.22 -9.43
N ILE A 202 4.06 5.01 -9.29
CA ILE A 202 3.89 4.30 -8.02
C ILE A 202 4.58 2.95 -8.13
N ALA A 203 5.54 2.67 -7.24
CA ALA A 203 6.13 1.35 -7.08
C ALA A 203 5.68 0.77 -5.73
N VAL A 204 4.78 -0.19 -5.79
CA VAL A 204 4.21 -0.79 -4.59
C VAL A 204 5.23 -1.63 -3.87
N GLN A 205 5.33 -1.43 -2.56
CA GLN A 205 6.22 -2.18 -1.69
C GLN A 205 5.46 -3.32 -1.00
N GLY A 206 6.13 -4.45 -0.85
CA GLY A 206 5.57 -5.63 -0.18
C GLY A 206 4.69 -6.52 -1.06
N THR A 207 4.20 -7.58 -0.47
CA THR A 207 3.23 -8.49 -1.10
C THR A 207 1.85 -7.85 -1.02
N TRP A 208 1.21 -7.66 -2.16
CA TRP A 208 -0.13 -7.11 -2.22
C TRP A 208 -1.14 -7.92 -1.42
N GLY A 209 -1.65 -7.32 -0.39
CA GLY A 209 -3.00 -7.61 0.03
C GLY A 209 -3.87 -6.42 -0.34
N ILE A 210 -4.51 -6.43 -1.51
CA ILE A 210 -5.66 -5.56 -1.70
C ILE A 210 -6.73 -6.09 -0.75
N VAL A 211 -6.89 -5.43 0.36
CA VAL A 211 -7.98 -5.74 1.26
C VAL A 211 -9.15 -4.85 0.84
N ASP A 212 -10.22 -5.48 0.39
CA ASP A 212 -11.48 -4.79 0.16
C ASP A 212 -12.14 -4.60 1.53
N TYR A 213 -11.97 -3.42 2.09
CA TYR A 213 -12.64 -3.05 3.32
C TYR A 213 -14.07 -2.64 3.00
N ALA A 214 -15.04 -3.32 3.57
CA ALA A 214 -16.42 -2.87 3.55
C ALA A 214 -16.55 -1.56 4.34
N SER A 215 -17.32 -0.63 3.81
CA SER A 215 -17.69 0.62 4.48
C SER A 215 -18.54 0.37 5.73
#